data_ccc1798b224f4019cfc5ed6263f372e1
#
_entry.id   ccc1798b224f4019cfc5ed6263f372e1
#
_cell.length_a   1.000
_cell.length_b   1.000
_cell.length_c   1.000
_cell.angle_alpha   90.00
_cell.angle_beta   90.00
_cell.angle_gamma   90.00
#
_symmetry.space_group_name_H-M   'P 1'
#
loop_
_entity.id
_entity.type
_entity.pdbx_description
1 polymer ?
#
loop_
_entity_poly.entity_id
_entity_poly.type
_entity_poly.pdbx_seq_one_letter_code
_entity_poly.pdbx_strand_id
1 'polypeptide(L)'
;GGGSHAPFWLGANRDGRGAVDGHGPQLHIGLSRPTAAANADFRPRWGFTVEAAVGPSLVSRFTPSVAFAETVIGRSHLSLGLRPHATPINHPALSTGSFVLGRNAVPPATLAWSIPTWWPAFGRRVPVAFSGTLAYGLLLDGQWQRHTVDRAGGRYATGVRYHEKAGYVRIGTDSSVV
;
A
#
# COMPACT_ATOMS: atom_id res chain seq x y z
N GLY A 1 29.85 5.49 -0.13
CA GLY A 1 29.87 4.37 0.80
C GLY A 1 30.03 3.08 0.04
N GLY A 2 31.15 2.37 0.26
CA GLY A 2 31.46 1.15 -0.46
C GLY A 2 30.96 -0.11 0.25
N GLY A 3 29.68 -0.20 0.52
CA GLY A 3 29.07 -1.43 1.04
C GLY A 3 28.30 -2.16 -0.06
N SER A 4 28.17 -3.49 0.06
CA SER A 4 27.38 -4.33 -0.86
C SER A 4 25.88 -4.08 -0.79
N HIS A 5 25.40 -3.35 0.21
CA HIS A 5 23.98 -3.08 0.45
C HIS A 5 23.73 -1.60 0.69
N ALA A 6 22.58 -1.12 0.23
CA ALA A 6 22.13 0.23 0.53
C ALA A 6 21.85 0.38 2.04
N PRO A 7 22.14 1.53 2.66
CA PRO A 7 21.73 1.79 4.03
C PRO A 7 20.23 1.60 4.21
N PHE A 8 19.84 0.94 5.30
CA PHE A 8 18.45 0.59 5.59
C PHE A 8 17.47 1.76 5.44
N TRP A 9 17.85 2.95 5.92
CA TRP A 9 16.98 4.15 5.85
C TRP A 9 16.73 4.68 4.43
N LEU A 10 17.59 4.33 3.45
CA LEU A 10 17.35 4.71 2.05
C LEU A 10 16.27 3.85 1.40
N GLY A 11 16.09 2.62 1.87
CA GLY A 11 15.07 1.68 1.38
C GLY A 11 13.81 1.62 2.24
N ALA A 12 13.87 2.11 3.50
CA ALA A 12 12.78 1.97 4.44
C ALA A 12 11.55 2.82 4.07
N ASN A 13 10.35 2.27 4.28
CA ASN A 13 9.07 2.96 4.12
C ASN A 13 8.81 3.51 2.71
N ARG A 14 9.23 2.79 1.67
CA ARG A 14 9.11 3.21 0.27
C ARG A 14 8.24 2.30 -0.59
N ASP A 15 7.38 1.50 0.01
CA ASP A 15 6.45 0.62 -0.70
C ASP A 15 7.16 -0.29 -1.73
N GLY A 16 8.33 -0.82 -1.38
CA GLY A 16 9.15 -1.65 -2.25
C GLY A 16 9.89 -0.92 -3.39
N ARG A 17 9.89 0.41 -3.38
CA ARG A 17 10.53 1.24 -4.43
C ARG A 17 12.05 1.31 -4.31
N GLY A 18 12.62 0.89 -3.19
CA GLY A 18 14.06 0.90 -2.96
C GLY A 18 14.71 -0.42 -3.34
N ALA A 19 15.82 -0.40 -4.07
CA ALA A 19 16.65 -1.60 -4.23
C ALA A 19 17.44 -1.85 -2.94
N VAL A 20 17.51 -3.10 -2.52
CA VAL A 20 18.29 -3.53 -1.34
C VAL A 20 19.77 -3.64 -1.71
N ASP A 21 20.05 -4.03 -2.95
CA ASP A 21 21.41 -4.24 -3.47
C ASP A 21 21.90 -3.01 -4.26
N GLY A 22 21.86 -1.84 -3.63
CA GLY A 22 21.84 -0.61 -4.35
C GLY A 22 23.17 0.08 -4.65
N HIS A 23 23.74 -0.14 -5.82
CA HIS A 23 24.72 0.77 -6.41
C HIS A 23 24.17 1.27 -7.74
N GLY A 24 23.71 2.48 -7.79
CA GLY A 24 23.33 3.13 -9.04
C GLY A 24 22.14 4.07 -8.92
N PRO A 25 21.96 4.95 -9.92
CA PRO A 25 20.82 5.86 -9.95
C PRO A 25 19.52 5.09 -10.21
N GLN A 26 18.48 5.49 -9.50
CA GLN A 26 17.11 5.04 -9.73
C GLN A 26 16.28 6.22 -10.25
N LEU A 27 15.51 5.98 -11.30
CA LEU A 27 14.56 6.93 -11.82
C LEU A 27 13.15 6.48 -11.44
N HIS A 28 12.40 7.35 -10.80
CA HIS A 28 10.99 7.17 -10.51
C HIS A 28 10.17 8.04 -11.45
N ILE A 29 9.26 7.42 -12.17
CA ILE A 29 8.36 8.10 -13.10
C ILE A 29 6.93 7.80 -12.64
N GLY A 30 6.10 8.83 -12.50
CA GLY A 30 4.72 8.67 -12.08
C GLY A 30 3.77 9.58 -12.84
N LEU A 31 2.57 9.10 -13.06
CA LEU A 31 1.42 9.83 -13.56
C LEU A 31 0.25 9.58 -12.64
N SER A 32 -0.39 10.65 -12.16
CA SER A 32 -1.53 10.52 -11.28
C SER A 32 -2.62 11.54 -11.60
N ARG A 33 -3.85 11.11 -11.40
CA ARG A 33 -5.04 11.95 -11.26
C ARG A 33 -5.63 11.65 -9.90
N PRO A 34 -5.38 12.47 -8.87
CA PRO A 34 -5.91 12.22 -7.55
C PRO A 34 -7.44 12.29 -7.55
N THR A 35 -8.05 11.36 -6.83
CA THR A 35 -9.47 11.42 -6.56
C THR A 35 -9.76 12.56 -5.58
N ALA A 36 -10.80 13.34 -5.84
CA ALA A 36 -11.20 14.38 -4.89
C ALA A 36 -11.51 13.79 -3.51
N ALA A 37 -11.21 14.56 -2.46
CA ALA A 37 -11.41 14.12 -1.08
C ALA A 37 -12.83 13.61 -0.82
N ALA A 38 -12.95 12.60 0.02
CA ALA A 38 -14.23 12.07 0.45
C ALA A 38 -15.09 13.18 1.11
N ASN A 39 -16.31 13.33 0.64
CA ASN A 39 -17.30 14.25 1.21
C ASN A 39 -18.65 13.54 1.37
N ALA A 40 -19.65 14.26 1.82
CA ALA A 40 -21.02 13.72 1.96
C ALA A 40 -21.75 13.50 0.63
N ASP A 41 -21.17 13.90 -0.50
CA ASP A 41 -21.74 13.73 -1.82
C ASP A 41 -21.52 12.28 -2.29
N PHE A 42 -22.59 11.59 -2.64
CA PHE A 42 -22.58 10.22 -3.13
C PHE A 42 -22.31 10.10 -4.64
N ARG A 43 -21.94 11.18 -5.31
CA ARG A 43 -21.57 11.12 -6.72
C ARG A 43 -20.22 10.39 -6.87
N PRO A 44 -20.13 9.42 -7.79
CA PRO A 44 -18.88 8.71 -8.04
C PRO A 44 -17.80 9.66 -8.53
N ARG A 45 -16.61 9.57 -7.91
CA ARG A 45 -15.41 10.29 -8.34
C ARG A 45 -14.33 9.28 -8.57
N TRP A 46 -13.57 9.45 -9.62
CA TRP A 46 -12.54 8.50 -10.00
C TRP A 46 -11.17 9.15 -10.08
N GLY A 47 -10.17 8.36 -9.85
CA GLY A 47 -8.78 8.73 -9.97
C GLY A 47 -7.92 7.53 -10.32
N PHE A 48 -6.68 7.79 -10.67
CA PHE A 48 -5.69 6.76 -10.90
C PHE A 48 -4.30 7.24 -10.49
N THR A 49 -3.43 6.28 -10.22
CA THR A 49 -2.00 6.54 -9.99
C THR A 49 -1.22 5.40 -10.62
N VAL A 50 -0.19 5.75 -11.39
CA VAL A 50 0.77 4.80 -11.94
C VAL A 50 2.15 5.32 -11.65
N GLU A 51 2.96 4.53 -10.95
CA GLU A 51 4.35 4.85 -10.65
C GLU A 51 5.22 3.64 -10.96
N ALA A 52 6.36 3.88 -11.57
CA ALA A 52 7.35 2.85 -11.85
C ALA A 52 8.73 3.31 -11.44
N ALA A 53 9.53 2.38 -10.94
CA ALA A 53 10.94 2.57 -10.69
C ALA A 53 11.76 1.89 -11.78
N VAL A 54 12.75 2.58 -12.30
CA VAL A 54 13.69 2.07 -13.30
C VAL A 54 15.12 2.25 -12.76
N GLY A 55 15.90 1.17 -12.76
CA GLY A 55 17.27 1.24 -12.26
C GLY A 55 18.03 -0.08 -12.42
N PRO A 56 19.37 -0.01 -12.49
CA PRO A 56 20.22 -1.18 -12.76
C PRO A 56 20.27 -2.18 -11.60
N SER A 57 19.98 -1.74 -10.39
CA SER A 57 20.01 -2.54 -9.16
C SER A 57 18.66 -3.09 -8.73
N LEU A 58 17.62 -2.92 -9.54
CA LEU A 58 16.32 -3.54 -9.30
C LEU A 58 16.31 -4.97 -9.84
N VAL A 59 15.59 -5.87 -9.15
CA VAL A 59 15.38 -7.27 -9.58
C VAL A 59 14.78 -7.31 -10.98
N SER A 60 13.90 -6.38 -11.30
CA SER A 60 13.44 -6.07 -12.63
C SER A 60 13.87 -4.64 -12.99
N ARG A 61 14.40 -4.43 -14.19
CA ARG A 61 14.77 -3.09 -14.69
C ARG A 61 13.59 -2.12 -14.72
N PHE A 62 12.39 -2.64 -14.75
CA PHE A 62 11.14 -1.91 -14.66
C PHE A 62 10.24 -2.59 -13.65
N THR A 63 9.98 -1.92 -12.54
CA THR A 63 9.12 -2.43 -11.48
C THR A 63 7.97 -1.45 -11.27
N PRO A 64 6.72 -1.82 -11.63
CA PRO A 64 5.57 -1.04 -11.22
C PRO A 64 5.46 -1.12 -9.70
N SER A 65 5.61 0.01 -9.03
CA SER A 65 5.55 0.10 -7.57
C SER A 65 4.15 0.44 -7.08
N VAL A 66 3.45 1.25 -7.86
CA VAL A 66 2.07 1.65 -7.61
C VAL A 66 1.38 1.74 -8.97
N ALA A 67 0.27 1.07 -9.12
CA ALA A 67 -0.55 1.16 -10.34
C ALA A 67 -1.99 0.78 -9.99
N PHE A 68 -2.82 1.77 -9.68
CA PHE A 68 -4.21 1.52 -9.33
C PHE A 68 -5.15 2.57 -9.93
N ALA A 69 -6.38 2.15 -10.13
CA ALA A 69 -7.52 3.03 -10.36
C ALA A 69 -8.46 2.94 -9.16
N GLU A 70 -9.10 4.03 -8.80
CA GLU A 70 -10.10 4.05 -7.75
C GLU A 70 -11.32 4.86 -8.11
N THR A 71 -12.45 4.50 -7.54
CA THR A 71 -13.65 5.33 -7.48
C THR A 71 -14.04 5.55 -6.02
N VAL A 72 -14.47 6.76 -5.72
CA VAL A 72 -14.92 7.16 -4.39
C VAL A 72 -16.37 7.56 -4.44
N ILE A 73 -17.18 6.96 -3.58
CA ILE A 73 -18.60 7.24 -3.42
C ILE A 73 -18.85 7.54 -1.94
N GLY A 74 -19.13 8.80 -1.63
CA GLY A 74 -19.18 9.24 -0.24
C GLY A 74 -17.84 9.05 0.46
N ARG A 75 -17.79 8.14 1.43
CA ARG A 75 -16.58 7.76 2.17
C ARG A 75 -16.03 6.39 1.77
N SER A 76 -16.69 5.73 0.85
CA SER A 76 -16.36 4.40 0.38
C SER A 76 -15.44 4.47 -0.84
N HIS A 77 -14.37 3.71 -0.82
CA HIS A 77 -13.38 3.62 -1.88
C HIS A 77 -13.40 2.21 -2.47
N LEU A 78 -13.56 2.12 -3.77
CA LEU A 78 -13.35 0.89 -4.53
C LEU A 78 -12.10 1.09 -5.38
N SER A 79 -11.12 0.22 -5.24
CA SER A 79 -9.85 0.33 -5.97
C SER A 79 -9.46 -1.00 -6.61
N LEU A 80 -8.78 -0.91 -7.75
CA LEU A 80 -8.22 -2.05 -8.46
C LEU A 80 -6.78 -1.76 -8.83
N GLY A 81 -5.88 -2.66 -8.48
CA GLY A 81 -4.45 -2.60 -8.83
C GLY A 81 -3.51 -2.67 -7.63
N LEU A 82 -2.29 -2.20 -7.83
CA LEU A 82 -1.21 -2.12 -6.85
C LEU A 82 -1.36 -0.84 -6.03
N ARG A 83 -2.08 -0.89 -4.93
CA ARG A 83 -2.30 0.28 -4.06
C ARG A 83 -1.57 0.11 -2.74
N PRO A 84 -0.78 1.12 -2.30
CA PRO A 84 -0.19 1.12 -0.97
C PRO A 84 -1.24 0.96 0.11
N HIS A 85 -0.96 0.08 1.07
CA HIS A 85 -1.90 -0.20 2.14
C HIS A 85 -1.89 0.92 3.19
N ALA A 86 -3.02 1.55 3.38
CA ALA A 86 -3.20 2.59 4.40
C ALA A 86 -4.31 2.16 5.38
N THR A 87 -4.01 2.22 6.67
CA THR A 87 -4.99 2.01 7.73
C THR A 87 -5.13 3.25 8.59
N PRO A 88 -6.29 3.52 9.17
CA PRO A 88 -6.51 4.72 9.99
C PRO A 88 -5.75 4.71 11.32
N ILE A 89 -5.23 3.54 11.73
CA ILE A 89 -4.45 3.38 12.96
C ILE A 89 -2.95 3.56 12.76
N ASN A 90 -2.47 3.57 11.52
CA ASN A 90 -1.05 3.74 11.22
C ASN A 90 -0.72 5.22 11.00
N HIS A 91 0.13 5.78 11.84
CA HIS A 91 0.62 7.13 11.63
C HIS A 91 1.59 7.17 10.44
N PRO A 92 1.36 8.00 9.41
CA PRO A 92 2.11 7.94 8.16
C PRO A 92 3.61 8.24 8.33
N ALA A 93 4.00 9.01 9.34
CA ALA A 93 5.41 9.36 9.60
C ALA A 93 6.10 8.44 10.61
N LEU A 94 5.34 7.77 11.49
CA LEU A 94 5.89 7.02 12.63
C LEU A 94 5.74 5.51 12.49
N SER A 95 4.75 5.04 11.73
CA SER A 95 4.49 3.61 11.60
C SER A 95 5.33 2.99 10.46
N THR A 96 5.88 1.82 10.73
CA THR A 96 6.57 0.98 9.73
C THR A 96 5.62 0.14 8.89
N GLY A 97 4.33 0.29 9.08
CA GLY A 97 3.27 -0.46 8.39
C GLY A 97 2.48 -1.38 9.33
N SER A 98 1.66 -2.24 8.75
CA SER A 98 0.94 -3.26 9.50
C SER A 98 1.86 -4.44 9.80
N PHE A 99 1.43 -5.31 10.74
CA PHE A 99 2.19 -6.51 11.10
C PHE A 99 2.37 -7.46 9.91
N VAL A 100 1.43 -7.50 8.98
CA VAL A 100 1.45 -8.41 7.81
C VAL A 100 2.12 -7.77 6.60
N LEU A 101 1.86 -6.48 6.37
CA LEU A 101 2.41 -5.72 5.25
C LEU A 101 3.19 -4.52 5.77
N GLY A 102 4.50 -4.66 5.86
CA GLY A 102 5.38 -3.54 6.14
C GLY A 102 5.34 -2.51 5.01
N ARG A 103 5.67 -1.26 5.31
CA ARG A 103 5.74 -0.18 4.31
C ARG A 103 6.85 -0.35 3.26
N ASN A 104 7.63 -1.40 3.36
CA ASN A 104 8.61 -1.78 2.34
C ASN A 104 8.12 -2.90 1.41
N ALA A 105 6.98 -3.50 1.69
CA ALA A 105 6.41 -4.50 0.81
C ALA A 105 5.87 -3.84 -0.47
N VAL A 106 6.11 -4.48 -1.61
CA VAL A 106 5.40 -4.13 -2.85
C VAL A 106 3.90 -4.35 -2.61
N PRO A 107 3.06 -3.37 -2.92
CA PRO A 107 1.62 -3.53 -2.73
C PRO A 107 1.09 -4.75 -3.49
N PRO A 108 0.21 -5.56 -2.89
CA PRO A 108 -0.44 -6.64 -3.60
C PRO A 108 -1.37 -6.08 -4.70
N ALA A 109 -1.49 -6.81 -5.81
CA ALA A 109 -2.47 -6.50 -6.84
C ALA A 109 -3.85 -6.93 -6.35
N THR A 110 -4.71 -5.99 -5.98
CA THR A 110 -5.99 -6.26 -5.34
C THR A 110 -7.16 -5.54 -6.00
N LEU A 111 -8.32 -6.18 -5.93
CA LEU A 111 -9.60 -5.50 -5.90
C LEU A 111 -9.94 -5.26 -4.43
N ALA A 112 -10.08 -4.02 -4.03
CA ALA A 112 -10.32 -3.66 -2.65
C ALA A 112 -11.48 -2.67 -2.51
N TRP A 113 -12.33 -2.95 -1.51
CA TRP A 113 -13.31 -2.00 -1.02
C TRP A 113 -12.91 -1.55 0.38
N SER A 114 -12.86 -0.25 0.61
CA SER A 114 -12.40 0.29 1.89
C SER A 114 -13.14 1.55 2.31
N ILE A 115 -13.14 1.77 3.60
CA ILE A 115 -13.50 3.02 4.25
C ILE A 115 -12.25 3.48 5.01
N PRO A 116 -11.33 4.21 4.35
CA PRO A 116 -9.99 4.47 4.90
C PRO A 116 -9.98 5.52 6.02
N THR A 117 -11.06 6.26 6.18
CA THR A 117 -11.21 7.27 7.23
C THR A 117 -12.30 6.87 8.21
N TRP A 118 -12.22 7.36 9.46
CA TRP A 118 -13.22 7.09 10.47
C TRP A 118 -14.61 7.58 10.03
N TRP A 119 -15.55 6.66 9.90
CA TRP A 119 -16.95 6.94 9.60
C TRP A 119 -17.79 6.87 10.88
N PRO A 120 -18.43 7.97 11.33
CA PRO A 120 -19.32 7.94 12.47
C PRO A 120 -20.50 6.99 12.26
N ALA A 121 -20.66 6.01 13.14
CA ALA A 121 -21.67 4.97 13.00
C ALA A 121 -23.10 5.49 13.25
N PHE A 122 -23.26 6.42 14.20
CA PHE A 122 -24.56 6.91 14.67
C PHE A 122 -24.64 8.45 14.63
N GLY A 123 -24.01 9.06 13.62
CA GLY A 123 -23.89 10.50 13.53
C GLY A 123 -22.95 11.07 14.60
N ARG A 124 -23.07 12.38 14.88
CA ARG A 124 -22.17 13.06 15.85
C ARG A 124 -22.56 12.87 17.32
N ARG A 125 -23.72 12.28 17.60
CA ARG A 125 -24.23 12.15 18.97
C ARG A 125 -23.58 11.02 19.76
N VAL A 126 -23.18 9.96 19.09
CA VAL A 126 -22.51 8.81 19.71
C VAL A 126 -21.07 8.78 19.23
N PRO A 127 -20.08 8.83 20.11
CA PRO A 127 -18.67 8.91 19.73
C PRO A 127 -18.14 7.53 19.32
N VAL A 128 -18.81 6.87 18.37
CA VAL A 128 -18.41 5.59 17.80
C VAL A 128 -18.23 5.77 16.30
N ALA A 129 -17.06 5.39 15.82
CA ALA A 129 -16.73 5.42 14.39
C ALA A 129 -16.11 4.10 13.97
N PHE A 130 -16.26 3.75 12.71
CA PHE A 130 -15.66 2.55 12.11
C PHE A 130 -14.86 2.90 10.87
N SER A 131 -13.95 2.01 10.55
CA SER A 131 -13.15 1.99 9.33
C SER A 131 -12.88 0.54 8.96
N GLY A 132 -12.56 0.25 7.71
CA GLY A 132 -12.26 -1.11 7.33
C GLY A 132 -11.88 -1.29 5.87
N THR A 133 -11.39 -2.49 5.58
CA THR A 133 -10.97 -2.90 4.24
C THR A 133 -11.36 -4.35 4.00
N LEU A 134 -11.90 -4.60 2.81
CA LEU A 134 -12.05 -5.92 2.24
C LEU A 134 -11.24 -5.94 0.95
N ALA A 135 -10.28 -6.85 0.83
CA ALA A 135 -9.47 -6.94 -0.36
C ALA A 135 -9.26 -8.40 -0.77
N TYR A 136 -9.17 -8.62 -2.07
CA TYR A 136 -8.84 -9.90 -2.67
C TYR A 136 -7.92 -9.69 -3.87
N GLY A 137 -6.87 -10.51 -3.98
CA GLY A 137 -5.91 -10.35 -5.05
C GLY A 137 -4.74 -11.32 -5.01
N LEU A 138 -3.59 -10.84 -5.45
CA LEU A 138 -2.36 -11.61 -5.62
C LEU A 138 -1.17 -10.87 -5.05
N LEU A 139 -0.27 -11.58 -4.38
CA LEU A 139 1.05 -11.10 -4.02
C LEU A 139 1.96 -11.22 -5.24
N LEU A 140 2.52 -10.09 -5.65
CA LEU A 140 3.47 -10.02 -6.77
C LEU A 140 4.87 -9.86 -6.18
N ASP A 141 5.69 -10.90 -6.32
CA ASP A 141 7.07 -10.91 -5.80
C ASP A 141 8.12 -10.39 -6.79
N GLY A 142 7.70 -9.98 -7.99
CA GLY A 142 8.60 -9.52 -9.04
C GLY A 142 9.65 -10.55 -9.48
N GLN A 143 9.38 -11.84 -9.24
CA GLN A 143 10.32 -12.95 -9.44
C GLN A 143 11.56 -12.92 -8.53
N TRP A 144 11.55 -12.10 -7.48
CA TRP A 144 12.66 -12.00 -6.54
C TRP A 144 12.99 -13.36 -5.91
N GLN A 145 11.99 -14.12 -5.51
CA GLN A 145 12.18 -15.45 -4.93
C GLN A 145 12.85 -16.40 -5.92
N ARG A 146 12.44 -16.38 -7.19
CA ARG A 146 13.05 -17.19 -8.24
C ARG A 146 14.54 -16.90 -8.37
N HIS A 147 14.93 -15.64 -8.45
CA HIS A 147 16.34 -15.25 -8.59
C HIS A 147 17.18 -15.56 -7.36
N THR A 148 16.59 -15.52 -6.17
CA THR A 148 17.33 -15.69 -4.92
C THR A 148 17.35 -17.15 -4.46
N VAL A 149 16.26 -17.88 -4.60
CA VAL A 149 16.08 -19.22 -4.03
C VAL A 149 16.47 -20.32 -5.00
N ASP A 150 16.33 -20.13 -6.32
CA ASP A 150 16.76 -21.13 -7.33
C ASP A 150 18.26 -21.43 -7.21
N ARG A 151 19.08 -20.44 -6.82
CA ARG A 151 20.52 -20.63 -6.57
C ARG A 151 20.81 -21.55 -5.38
N ALA A 152 19.89 -21.63 -4.42
CA ALA A 152 20.01 -22.43 -3.23
C ALA A 152 19.25 -23.78 -3.30
N GLY A 153 18.58 -24.07 -4.42
CA GLY A 153 17.77 -25.28 -4.58
C GLY A 153 16.52 -25.34 -3.71
N GLY A 154 16.07 -24.19 -3.19
CA GLY A 154 14.93 -24.12 -2.30
C GLY A 154 13.59 -24.08 -3.03
N ARG A 155 12.50 -24.33 -2.29
CA ARG A 155 11.14 -24.18 -2.79
C ARG A 155 10.59 -22.82 -2.42
N TYR A 156 9.86 -22.18 -3.32
CA TYR A 156 9.20 -20.90 -3.10
C TYR A 156 7.77 -20.90 -3.66
N ALA A 157 6.94 -20.04 -3.10
CA ALA A 157 5.57 -19.87 -3.55
C ALA A 157 5.48 -18.74 -4.56
N THR A 158 4.75 -18.94 -5.66
CA THR A 158 4.46 -17.92 -6.68
C THR A 158 2.95 -17.75 -6.83
N GLY A 159 2.51 -16.55 -7.18
CA GLY A 159 1.11 -16.28 -7.44
C GLY A 159 0.21 -16.52 -6.21
N VAL A 160 0.72 -16.23 -5.03
CA VAL A 160 -0.02 -16.43 -3.77
C VAL A 160 -1.24 -15.52 -3.74
N ARG A 161 -2.40 -16.12 -3.50
CA ARG A 161 -3.64 -15.36 -3.33
C ARG A 161 -3.60 -14.56 -2.04
N TYR A 162 -3.99 -13.31 -2.14
CA TYR A 162 -4.11 -12.39 -1.01
C TYR A 162 -5.59 -12.14 -0.70
N HIS A 163 -5.93 -12.24 0.55
CA HIS A 163 -7.26 -11.91 1.04
C HIS A 163 -7.15 -11.18 2.37
N GLU A 164 -7.73 -10.00 2.45
CA GLU A 164 -7.75 -9.19 3.64
C GLU A 164 -9.17 -8.85 4.06
N LYS A 165 -9.41 -8.96 5.35
CA LYS A 165 -10.59 -8.43 6.05
C LYS A 165 -10.09 -7.71 7.28
N ALA A 166 -10.13 -6.39 7.25
CA ALA A 166 -9.73 -5.56 8.38
C ALA A 166 -10.90 -4.66 8.78
N GLY A 167 -11.18 -4.62 10.06
CA GLY A 167 -12.21 -3.76 10.63
C GLY A 167 -11.70 -3.10 11.89
N TYR A 168 -11.99 -1.81 12.03
CA TYR A 168 -11.56 -0.99 13.15
C TYR A 168 -12.76 -0.24 13.71
N VAL A 169 -12.88 -0.23 15.03
CA VAL A 169 -13.87 0.56 15.76
C VAL A 169 -13.14 1.53 16.66
N ARG A 170 -13.54 2.78 16.62
CA ARG A 170 -13.06 3.83 17.53
C ARG A 170 -14.20 4.27 18.42
N ILE A 171 -13.95 4.30 19.72
CA ILE A 171 -14.83 4.89 20.72
C ILE A 171 -14.14 6.15 21.24
N GLY A 172 -14.82 7.29 21.16
CA GLY A 172 -14.25 8.59 21.50
C GLY A 172 -14.09 9.50 20.28
N THR A 173 -13.57 10.70 20.53
CA THR A 173 -13.29 11.72 19.51
C THR A 173 -11.78 11.92 19.38
N ASP A 174 -11.32 12.64 18.37
CA ASP A 174 -9.90 12.95 18.19
C ASP A 174 -9.33 13.84 19.30
N SER A 175 -10.20 14.51 20.05
CA SER A 175 -9.87 15.31 21.22
C SER A 175 -9.92 14.54 22.55
N SER A 176 -10.33 13.27 22.53
CA SER A 176 -10.31 12.42 23.71
C SER A 176 -8.88 11.92 23.92
N VAL A 177 -8.07 12.74 24.57
CA VAL A 177 -6.76 12.30 25.09
C VAL A 177 -7.05 11.53 26.38
N VAL A 178 -6.73 10.24 26.39
CA VAL A 178 -6.65 9.45 27.60
C VAL A 178 -5.23 9.55 28.15
#